data_6b618ab9fa0b4ae75bf220b59e11c683
#
_entry.id   6b618ab9fa0b4ae75bf220b59e11c683
#
_cell.length_a   1.000
_cell.length_b   1.000
_cell.length_c   1.000
_cell.angle_alpha   90.00
_cell.angle_beta   90.00
_cell.angle_gamma   90.00
#
_symmetry.space_group_name_H-M   'P 1'
#
loop_
_entity.id
_entity.type
_entity.pdbx_description
1 polymer ?
#
loop_
_entity_poly.entity_id
_entity_poly.type
_entity_poly.pdbx_seq_one_letter_code
_entity_poly.pdbx_strand_id
1 'polypeptide(L)'
;KRMRAGDVVLGLPSSGAHSNGYSLIRRILERSGADLDSDFDGRPLGEALLAPTRIYVRSLLKLIEACEVKAMAHITGGGLLENIPRVIPDGCQAVIDTASWVEPELFRWLARAGNVERMEMYRTFNCGVGMVICVAAEQSAAALALLRTAGENAWRLGHIDAAPTGSERVRLLGC
;
A
#
# COMPACT_ATOMS: atom_id res chain seq x y z
N LYS A 1 8.24 20.41 1.00
CA LYS A 1 7.17 19.49 0.60
C LYS A 1 5.93 20.33 0.30
N ARG A 2 5.32 20.14 -0.89
CA ARG A 2 4.19 20.99 -1.38
C ARG A 2 2.81 20.43 -1.03
N MET A 3 2.74 19.41 -0.19
CA MET A 3 1.51 18.73 0.20
C MET A 3 0.66 19.63 1.11
N ARG A 4 -0.66 19.63 0.93
CA ARG A 4 -1.62 20.43 1.71
C ARG A 4 -2.92 19.66 1.93
N ALA A 5 -3.71 20.08 2.89
CA ALA A 5 -5.06 19.55 3.09
C ALA A 5 -5.89 19.67 1.79
N GLY A 6 -6.68 18.65 1.49
CA GLY A 6 -7.45 18.50 0.28
C GLY A 6 -6.73 17.77 -0.85
N ASP A 7 -5.41 17.56 -0.78
CA ASP A 7 -4.69 16.72 -1.75
C ASP A 7 -5.20 15.28 -1.72
N VAL A 8 -5.14 14.61 -2.86
CA VAL A 8 -5.63 13.24 -3.03
C VAL A 8 -4.48 12.25 -2.95
N VAL A 9 -4.72 11.15 -2.22
CA VAL A 9 -3.81 10.02 -2.13
C VAL A 9 -4.32 8.91 -3.04
N LEU A 10 -3.47 8.48 -3.99
CA LEU A 10 -3.74 7.38 -4.92
C LEU A 10 -2.96 6.14 -4.49
N GLY A 11 -3.54 4.96 -4.72
CA GLY A 11 -2.91 3.66 -4.50
C GLY A 11 -2.65 2.92 -5.80
N LEU A 12 -1.54 2.19 -5.87
CA LEU A 12 -1.26 1.18 -6.88
C LEU A 12 -1.13 -0.20 -6.21
N PRO A 13 -1.63 -1.28 -6.86
CA PRO A 13 -1.63 -2.60 -6.25
C PRO A 13 -0.21 -3.15 -6.09
N SER A 14 -0.01 -3.93 -5.06
CA SER A 14 1.16 -4.81 -4.93
C SER A 14 0.93 -6.12 -5.70
N SER A 15 2.01 -6.86 -5.96
CA SER A 15 1.98 -8.20 -6.53
C SER A 15 2.03 -9.31 -5.46
N GLY A 16 2.16 -8.93 -4.19
CA GLY A 16 2.34 -9.82 -3.05
C GLY A 16 3.07 -9.10 -1.92
N ALA A 17 3.82 -9.82 -1.10
CA ALA A 17 4.52 -9.28 0.07
C ALA A 17 5.66 -8.30 -0.26
N HIS A 18 6.06 -8.18 -1.54
CA HIS A 18 7.13 -7.29 -2.01
C HIS A 18 8.45 -7.47 -1.24
N SER A 19 8.82 -8.71 -1.00
CA SER A 19 10.05 -9.09 -0.28
C SER A 19 10.15 -8.54 1.15
N ASN A 20 9.00 -8.27 1.79
CA ASN A 20 8.94 -7.74 3.15
C ASN A 20 8.12 -8.63 4.09
N GLY A 21 8.39 -8.53 5.39
CA GLY A 21 7.63 -9.25 6.42
C GLY A 21 7.97 -10.74 6.52
N TYR A 22 9.04 -11.23 5.88
CA TYR A 22 9.34 -12.67 5.82
C TYR A 22 9.69 -13.29 7.16
N SER A 23 10.17 -12.54 8.14
CA SER A 23 10.36 -13.04 9.51
C SER A 23 9.02 -13.47 10.13
N LEU A 24 7.96 -12.68 9.91
CA LEU A 24 6.62 -13.02 10.37
C LEU A 24 6.02 -14.16 9.52
N ILE A 25 6.17 -14.12 8.19
CA ILE A 25 5.70 -15.17 7.28
C ILE A 25 6.28 -16.54 7.70
N ARG A 26 7.59 -16.65 7.96
CA ARG A 26 8.22 -17.90 8.41
C ARG A 26 7.63 -18.41 9.71
N ARG A 27 7.42 -17.54 10.70
CA ARG A 27 6.76 -17.90 11.97
C ARG A 27 5.32 -18.39 11.78
N ILE A 28 4.59 -17.76 10.85
CA ILE A 28 3.22 -18.16 10.50
C ILE A 28 3.24 -19.56 9.87
N LEU A 29 4.14 -19.83 8.92
CA LEU A 29 4.29 -21.13 8.28
C LEU A 29 4.65 -22.21 9.29
N GLU A 30 5.64 -21.97 10.16
CA GLU A 30 6.04 -22.90 11.22
C GLU A 30 4.87 -23.21 12.16
N ARG A 31 4.13 -22.18 12.60
CA ARG A 31 3.01 -22.34 13.53
C ARG A 31 1.79 -23.02 12.90
N SER A 32 1.46 -22.69 11.67
CA SER A 32 0.30 -23.23 10.97
C SER A 32 0.54 -24.62 10.39
N GLY A 33 1.80 -25.03 10.21
CA GLY A 33 2.16 -26.26 9.50
C GLY A 33 1.74 -26.25 8.03
N ALA A 34 1.55 -25.04 7.43
CA ALA A 34 1.08 -24.92 6.06
C ALA A 34 2.11 -25.48 5.08
N ASP A 35 1.64 -26.32 4.16
CA ASP A 35 2.44 -26.87 3.07
C ASP A 35 2.59 -25.84 1.94
N LEU A 36 3.83 -25.55 1.57
CA LEU A 36 4.16 -24.59 0.51
C LEU A 36 3.72 -25.06 -0.88
N ASP A 37 3.53 -26.36 -1.08
CA ASP A 37 3.05 -26.95 -2.34
C ASP A 37 1.53 -27.02 -2.39
N SER A 38 0.81 -26.68 -1.30
CA SER A 38 -0.65 -26.65 -1.30
C SER A 38 -1.21 -25.60 -2.26
N ASP A 39 -2.37 -25.92 -2.85
CA ASP A 39 -3.04 -24.95 -3.73
C ASP A 39 -3.46 -23.69 -2.97
N PHE A 40 -3.07 -22.56 -3.51
CA PHE A 40 -3.41 -21.22 -3.02
C PHE A 40 -3.83 -20.33 -4.19
N ASP A 41 -5.12 -20.16 -4.37
CA ASP A 41 -5.68 -19.32 -5.45
C ASP A 41 -5.17 -19.73 -6.86
N GLY A 42 -5.15 -21.07 -7.12
CA GLY A 42 -4.75 -21.69 -8.38
C GLY A 42 -3.24 -21.79 -8.62
N ARG A 43 -2.40 -21.62 -7.60
CA ARG A 43 -0.94 -21.82 -7.64
C ARG A 43 -0.42 -22.30 -6.28
N PRO A 44 0.80 -22.84 -6.20
CA PRO A 44 1.40 -23.20 -4.91
C PRO A 44 1.52 -22.00 -3.95
N LEU A 45 1.25 -22.20 -2.66
CA LEU A 45 1.39 -21.17 -1.62
C LEU A 45 2.79 -20.55 -1.63
N GLY A 46 3.83 -21.39 -1.84
CA GLY A 46 5.21 -20.91 -1.94
C GLY A 46 5.42 -19.89 -3.05
N GLU A 47 4.82 -20.10 -4.22
CA GLU A 47 4.87 -19.16 -5.34
C GLU A 47 4.11 -17.85 -5.02
N ALA A 48 2.95 -17.95 -4.35
CA ALA A 48 2.20 -16.78 -3.93
C ALA A 48 2.99 -15.91 -2.94
N LEU A 49 3.69 -16.55 -1.99
CA LEU A 49 4.55 -15.89 -1.02
C LEU A 49 5.79 -15.25 -1.67
N LEU A 50 6.36 -15.88 -2.70
CA LEU A 50 7.59 -15.44 -3.38
C LEU A 50 7.34 -14.55 -4.59
N ALA A 51 6.10 -14.08 -4.81
CA ALA A 51 5.78 -13.21 -5.93
C ALA A 51 6.75 -12.02 -6.02
N PRO A 52 7.39 -11.77 -7.18
CA PRO A 52 8.36 -10.69 -7.34
C PRO A 52 7.74 -9.32 -7.04
N THR A 53 8.55 -8.42 -6.48
CA THR A 53 8.15 -7.03 -6.27
C THR A 53 7.76 -6.37 -7.59
N ARG A 54 6.58 -5.76 -7.63
CA ARG A 54 6.09 -5.04 -8.81
C ARG A 54 6.97 -3.84 -9.14
N ILE A 55 7.26 -3.65 -10.42
CA ILE A 55 8.06 -2.53 -10.93
C ILE A 55 7.11 -1.44 -11.43
N TYR A 56 7.12 -0.28 -10.77
CA TYR A 56 6.25 0.87 -11.07
C TYR A 56 6.90 1.94 -11.94
N VAL A 57 8.20 1.79 -12.28
CA VAL A 57 9.03 2.86 -12.85
C VAL A 57 8.40 3.47 -14.12
N ARG A 58 7.93 2.66 -15.06
CA ARG A 58 7.39 3.16 -16.34
C ARG A 58 6.14 4.01 -16.18
N SER A 59 5.21 3.56 -15.33
CA SER A 59 3.95 4.28 -15.07
C SER A 59 4.19 5.56 -14.27
N LEU A 60 5.09 5.51 -13.29
CA LEU A 60 5.44 6.67 -12.48
C LEU A 60 6.21 7.74 -13.25
N LEU A 61 7.13 7.40 -14.13
CA LEU A 61 7.83 8.38 -14.97
C LEU A 61 6.85 9.13 -15.88
N LYS A 62 5.91 8.41 -16.53
CA LYS A 62 4.85 9.04 -17.32
C LYS A 62 3.97 9.97 -16.49
N LEU A 63 3.65 9.57 -15.25
CA LEU A 63 2.87 10.41 -14.34
C LEU A 63 3.62 11.69 -13.97
N ILE A 64 4.91 11.60 -13.63
CA ILE A 64 5.74 12.75 -13.25
C ILE A 64 5.92 13.74 -14.40
N GLU A 65 5.98 13.25 -15.65
CA GLU A 65 6.06 14.10 -16.84
C GLU A 65 4.77 14.88 -17.09
N ALA A 66 3.60 14.32 -16.74
CA ALA A 66 2.28 14.88 -17.06
C ALA A 66 1.60 15.60 -15.89
N CYS A 67 1.94 15.27 -14.66
CA CYS A 67 1.27 15.76 -13.45
C CYS A 67 2.28 16.20 -12.39
N GLU A 68 1.89 17.18 -11.57
CA GLU A 68 2.66 17.53 -10.37
C GLU A 68 2.46 16.45 -9.27
N VAL A 69 3.41 15.53 -9.19
CA VAL A 69 3.47 14.56 -8.11
C VAL A 69 4.10 15.19 -6.87
N LYS A 70 3.32 15.33 -5.79
CA LYS A 70 3.76 15.99 -4.56
C LYS A 70 4.58 15.08 -3.65
N ALA A 71 4.25 13.80 -3.64
CA ALA A 71 5.01 12.76 -2.92
C ALA A 71 4.69 11.37 -3.47
N MET A 72 5.61 10.45 -3.22
CA MET A 72 5.43 9.01 -3.46
C MET A 72 6.05 8.23 -2.31
N ALA A 73 5.42 7.11 -1.95
CA ALA A 73 5.93 6.15 -0.98
C ALA A 73 5.76 4.73 -1.51
N HIS A 74 6.87 4.03 -1.70
CA HIS A 74 6.87 2.59 -1.94
C HIS A 74 6.62 1.89 -0.61
N ILE A 75 5.59 1.07 -0.53
CA ILE A 75 5.21 0.39 0.70
C ILE A 75 6.03 -0.89 0.82
N THR A 76 7.01 -0.83 1.70
CA THR A 76 7.98 -1.88 2.00
C THR A 76 7.85 -2.32 3.47
N GLY A 77 8.93 -2.80 4.11
CA GLY A 77 8.94 -3.09 5.55
C GLY A 77 8.49 -1.89 6.37
N GLY A 78 7.63 -2.12 7.35
CA GLY A 78 6.93 -1.08 8.09
C GLY A 78 5.54 -0.74 7.54
N GLY A 79 5.12 -1.38 6.43
CA GLY A 79 3.77 -1.28 5.88
C GLY A 79 3.32 0.15 5.60
N LEU A 80 2.00 0.37 5.64
CA LEU A 80 1.40 1.70 5.44
C LEU A 80 1.79 2.67 6.56
N LEU A 81 1.84 2.18 7.80
CA LEU A 81 2.01 3.00 8.99
C LEU A 81 3.39 3.63 9.15
N GLU A 82 4.43 3.02 8.56
CA GLU A 82 5.79 3.56 8.67
C GLU A 82 6.31 4.18 7.37
N ASN A 83 5.82 3.74 6.19
CA ASN A 83 6.31 4.28 4.93
C ASN A 83 5.62 5.59 4.53
N ILE A 84 4.30 5.70 4.69
CA ILE A 84 3.56 6.92 4.35
C ILE A 84 4.04 8.13 5.19
N PRO A 85 4.25 8.03 6.51
CA PRO A 85 4.72 9.16 7.32
C PRO A 85 6.02 9.80 6.86
N ARG A 86 6.92 9.03 6.21
CA ARG A 86 8.21 9.53 5.74
C ARG A 86 8.09 10.65 4.70
N VAL A 87 6.98 10.68 3.98
CA VAL A 87 6.73 11.65 2.92
C VAL A 87 5.71 12.71 3.29
N ILE A 88 4.97 12.55 4.39
CA ILE A 88 4.00 13.53 4.90
C ILE A 88 4.74 14.67 5.62
N PRO A 89 4.51 15.96 5.29
CA PRO A 89 5.07 17.09 6.03
C PRO A 89 4.37 17.29 7.39
N ASP A 90 5.01 18.06 8.26
CA ASP A 90 4.39 18.52 9.50
C ASP A 90 3.15 19.35 9.18
N GLY A 91 2.14 19.28 10.04
CA GLY A 91 0.85 19.96 9.83
C GLY A 91 -0.10 19.24 8.87
N CYS A 92 0.29 18.06 8.36
CA CYS A 92 -0.54 17.22 7.49
C CYS A 92 -0.64 15.78 8.03
N GLN A 93 -1.77 15.14 7.71
CA GLN A 93 -2.05 13.74 7.98
C GLN A 93 -2.63 13.09 6.73
N ALA A 94 -2.13 11.91 6.35
CA ALA A 94 -2.77 11.08 5.34
C ALA A 94 -3.93 10.30 5.98
N VAL A 95 -5.12 10.45 5.43
CA VAL A 95 -6.32 9.69 5.81
C VAL A 95 -6.53 8.63 4.75
N ILE A 96 -6.35 7.37 5.11
CA ILE A 96 -6.39 6.21 4.23
C ILE A 96 -7.68 5.45 4.49
N ASP A 97 -8.48 5.26 3.45
CA ASP A 97 -9.71 4.47 3.51
C ASP A 97 -9.40 3.00 3.21
N THR A 98 -9.41 2.14 4.22
CA THR A 98 -9.11 0.71 4.07
C THR A 98 -10.21 -0.07 3.34
N ALA A 99 -11.39 0.51 3.15
CA ALA A 99 -12.45 -0.06 2.33
C ALA A 99 -12.30 0.29 0.83
N SER A 100 -11.34 1.17 0.46
CA SER A 100 -11.15 1.62 -0.92
C SER A 100 -10.53 0.58 -1.85
N TRP A 101 -10.05 -0.55 -1.33
CA TRP A 101 -9.54 -1.68 -2.12
C TRP A 101 -9.94 -3.03 -1.53
N VAL A 102 -9.90 -4.05 -2.36
CA VAL A 102 -10.05 -5.44 -1.91
C VAL A 102 -8.67 -5.95 -1.50
N GLU A 103 -8.52 -6.27 -0.21
CA GLU A 103 -7.28 -6.85 0.29
C GLU A 103 -7.04 -8.22 -0.38
N PRO A 104 -5.84 -8.46 -0.97
CA PRO A 104 -5.50 -9.73 -1.59
C PRO A 104 -5.59 -10.90 -0.59
N GLU A 105 -6.01 -12.08 -1.09
CA GLU A 105 -6.21 -13.27 -0.26
C GLU A 105 -4.96 -13.67 0.52
N LEU A 106 -3.78 -13.43 -0.03
CA LEU A 106 -2.51 -13.70 0.66
C LEU A 106 -2.44 -13.02 2.04
N PHE A 107 -2.82 -11.76 2.15
CA PHE A 107 -2.76 -11.03 3.42
C PHE A 107 -3.88 -11.45 4.37
N ARG A 108 -5.06 -11.75 3.85
CA ARG A 108 -6.15 -12.33 4.65
C ARG A 108 -5.77 -13.70 5.21
N TRP A 109 -5.11 -14.53 4.39
CA TRP A 109 -4.61 -15.82 4.82
C TRP A 109 -3.52 -15.67 5.90
N LEU A 110 -2.53 -14.80 5.71
CA LEU A 110 -1.48 -14.52 6.69
C LEU A 110 -2.07 -14.05 8.02
N ALA A 111 -3.06 -13.16 8.00
CA ALA A 111 -3.75 -12.69 9.20
C ALA A 111 -4.44 -13.84 9.94
N ARG A 112 -5.20 -14.68 9.24
CA ARG A 112 -5.91 -15.83 9.84
C ARG A 112 -4.96 -16.91 10.34
N ALA A 113 -4.01 -17.36 9.50
CA ALA A 113 -3.10 -18.44 9.84
C ALA A 113 -2.14 -18.06 10.99
N GLY A 114 -1.74 -16.78 11.04
CA GLY A 114 -0.87 -16.23 12.07
C GLY A 114 -1.60 -15.72 13.30
N ASN A 115 -2.94 -15.60 13.26
CA ASN A 115 -3.72 -14.85 14.25
C ASN A 115 -3.11 -13.46 14.51
N VAL A 116 -2.81 -12.73 13.41
CA VAL A 116 -2.16 -11.43 13.46
C VAL A 116 -3.22 -10.33 13.52
N GLU A 117 -3.09 -9.44 14.48
CA GLU A 117 -3.95 -8.29 14.66
C GLU A 117 -3.93 -7.37 13.42
N ARG A 118 -5.09 -6.75 13.11
CA ARG A 118 -5.28 -5.95 11.91
C ARG A 118 -4.27 -4.80 11.79
N MET A 119 -4.03 -4.10 12.86
CA MET A 119 -3.06 -2.99 12.88
C MET A 119 -1.62 -3.47 12.67
N GLU A 120 -1.28 -4.67 13.16
CA GLU A 120 0.04 -5.27 12.94
C GLU A 120 0.21 -5.72 11.48
N MET A 121 -0.85 -6.18 10.82
CA MET A 121 -0.82 -6.42 9.38
C MET A 121 -0.45 -5.15 8.61
N TYR A 122 -1.08 -4.00 8.91
CA TYR A 122 -0.77 -2.71 8.26
C TYR A 122 0.59 -2.13 8.66
N ARG A 123 1.17 -2.58 9.79
CA ARG A 123 2.53 -2.20 10.19
C ARG A 123 3.59 -3.05 9.51
N THR A 124 3.31 -4.34 9.29
CA THR A 124 4.30 -5.29 8.76
C THR A 124 4.24 -5.40 7.24
N PHE A 125 3.03 -5.40 6.66
CA PHE A 125 2.80 -5.68 5.24
C PHE A 125 2.20 -4.49 4.49
N ASN A 126 2.31 -4.55 3.16
CA ASN A 126 1.65 -3.59 2.26
C ASN A 126 0.12 -3.83 2.12
N CYS A 127 -0.40 -4.98 2.55
CA CYS A 127 -1.81 -5.38 2.50
C CYS A 127 -2.49 -5.14 1.14
N GLY A 128 -1.72 -5.23 0.05
CA GLY A 128 -2.22 -5.01 -1.32
C GLY A 128 -1.93 -3.63 -1.90
N VAL A 129 -1.40 -2.70 -1.12
CA VAL A 129 -1.03 -1.34 -1.57
C VAL A 129 0.48 -1.27 -1.75
N GLY A 130 0.99 -1.40 -2.96
CA GLY A 130 2.45 -1.42 -3.18
C GLY A 130 3.07 -0.04 -3.36
N MET A 131 2.32 0.94 -3.91
CA MET A 131 2.79 2.31 -4.10
C MET A 131 1.69 3.29 -3.72
N VAL A 132 2.07 4.34 -3.02
CA VAL A 132 1.20 5.47 -2.65
C VAL A 132 1.72 6.73 -3.33
N ILE A 133 0.80 7.53 -3.90
CA ILE A 133 1.11 8.74 -4.65
C ILE A 133 0.21 9.86 -4.17
N CYS A 134 0.76 11.04 -3.90
CA CYS A 134 -0.01 12.23 -3.58
C CYS A 134 0.02 13.24 -4.71
N VAL A 135 -1.16 13.70 -5.13
CA VAL A 135 -1.36 14.71 -6.17
C VAL A 135 -2.37 15.76 -5.70
N ALA A 136 -2.40 16.91 -6.36
CA ALA A 136 -3.44 17.92 -6.12
C ALA A 136 -4.83 17.37 -6.48
N ALA A 137 -5.86 17.77 -5.74
CA ALA A 137 -7.23 17.30 -5.94
C ALA A 137 -7.71 17.48 -7.38
N GLU A 138 -7.43 18.63 -7.95
CA GLU A 138 -7.77 19.00 -9.33
C GLU A 138 -7.08 18.15 -10.40
N GLN A 139 -5.95 17.55 -10.08
CA GLN A 139 -5.20 16.65 -10.99
C GLN A 139 -5.53 15.17 -10.80
N SER A 140 -6.25 14.81 -9.75
CA SER A 140 -6.44 13.41 -9.35
C SER A 140 -7.12 12.55 -10.42
N ALA A 141 -8.13 13.09 -11.12
CA ALA A 141 -8.82 12.38 -12.19
C ALA A 141 -7.92 12.12 -13.39
N ALA A 142 -7.13 13.12 -13.81
CA ALA A 142 -6.17 13.00 -14.91
C ALA A 142 -5.05 12.01 -14.55
N ALA A 143 -4.52 12.09 -13.32
CA ALA A 143 -3.51 11.17 -12.81
C ALA A 143 -4.00 9.70 -12.81
N LEU A 144 -5.23 9.45 -12.33
CA LEU A 144 -5.86 8.13 -12.39
C LEU A 144 -6.02 7.61 -13.81
N ALA A 145 -6.53 8.45 -14.72
CA ALA A 145 -6.71 8.08 -16.12
C ALA A 145 -5.37 7.70 -16.78
N LEU A 146 -4.33 8.49 -16.54
CA LEU A 146 -2.98 8.25 -17.07
C LEU A 146 -2.39 6.93 -16.52
N LEU A 147 -2.48 6.71 -15.22
CA LEU A 147 -1.99 5.48 -14.59
C LEU A 147 -2.70 4.25 -15.15
N ARG A 148 -4.02 4.31 -15.32
CA ARG A 148 -4.81 3.21 -15.92
C ARG A 148 -4.44 2.96 -17.38
N THR A 149 -4.23 4.01 -18.17
CA THR A 149 -3.73 3.90 -19.55
C THR A 149 -2.32 3.30 -19.59
N ALA A 150 -1.50 3.54 -18.54
CA ALA A 150 -0.18 2.93 -18.40
C ALA A 150 -0.22 1.48 -17.89
N GLY A 151 -1.40 0.89 -17.68
CA GLY A 151 -1.61 -0.50 -17.26
C GLY A 151 -1.67 -0.72 -15.74
N GLU A 152 -1.82 0.36 -14.95
CA GLU A 152 -1.98 0.27 -13.51
C GLU A 152 -3.46 0.22 -13.10
N ASN A 153 -3.80 -0.65 -12.15
CA ASN A 153 -5.11 -0.65 -11.49
C ASN A 153 -5.12 0.41 -10.37
N ALA A 154 -4.95 1.68 -10.76
CA ALA A 154 -4.88 2.79 -9.82
C ALA A 154 -6.27 3.17 -9.29
N TRP A 155 -6.33 3.55 -7.99
CA TRP A 155 -7.55 4.01 -7.34
C TRP A 155 -7.27 5.16 -6.37
N ARG A 156 -8.35 5.83 -5.93
CA ARG A 156 -8.28 6.80 -4.85
C ARG A 156 -8.19 6.04 -3.53
N LEU A 157 -7.07 6.14 -2.85
CA LEU A 157 -6.78 5.47 -1.59
C LEU A 157 -7.22 6.31 -0.37
N GLY A 158 -7.21 7.63 -0.52
CA GLY A 158 -7.53 8.55 0.56
C GLY A 158 -7.29 10.01 0.19
N HIS A 159 -7.00 10.81 1.20
CA HIS A 159 -6.72 12.24 1.05
C HIS A 159 -5.77 12.73 2.15
N ILE A 160 -5.33 13.98 2.01
CA ILE A 160 -4.53 14.68 3.03
C ILE A 160 -5.44 15.62 3.80
N ASP A 161 -5.42 15.51 5.12
CA ASP A 161 -6.03 16.46 6.05
C ASP A 161 -4.98 17.37 6.70
N ALA A 162 -5.41 18.51 7.19
CA ALA A 162 -4.64 19.30 8.14
C ALA A 162 -4.63 18.58 9.50
N ALA A 163 -3.49 18.57 10.17
CA ALA A 163 -3.36 18.00 11.50
C ALA A 163 -2.43 18.84 12.36
N PRO A 164 -2.66 18.93 13.68
CA PRO A 164 -1.74 19.62 14.58
C PRO A 164 -0.32 19.05 14.50
N THR A 165 0.67 19.89 14.71
CA THR A 165 2.06 19.45 14.79
C THR A 165 2.22 18.41 15.91
N GLY A 166 2.87 17.28 15.61
CA GLY A 166 3.04 16.17 16.56
C GLY A 166 1.94 15.12 16.53
N SER A 167 0.87 15.32 15.72
CA SER A 167 -0.13 14.27 15.48
C SER A 167 0.45 13.11 14.67
N GLU A 168 -0.23 11.96 14.75
CA GLU A 168 0.05 10.85 13.84
C GLU A 168 -0.09 11.29 12.37
N ARG A 169 0.89 10.96 11.55
CA ARG A 169 0.92 11.37 10.14
C ARG A 169 0.07 10.49 9.22
N VAL A 170 -0.42 9.36 9.74
CA VAL A 170 -1.32 8.45 9.01
C VAL A 170 -2.48 8.08 9.91
N ARG A 171 -3.68 8.15 9.40
CA ARG A 171 -4.90 7.65 10.01
C ARG A 171 -5.58 6.68 9.06
N LEU A 172 -5.87 5.46 9.53
CA LEU A 172 -6.62 4.47 8.79
C LEU A 172 -8.10 4.58 9.16
N LEU A 173 -8.99 4.53 8.18
CA LEU A 173 -10.43 4.45 8.36
C LEU A 173 -10.88 3.02 8.09
N GLY A 174 -11.81 2.49 8.89
CA GLY A 174 -12.38 1.15 8.70
C GLY A 174 -11.55 0.01 9.31
N CYS A 175 -10.63 0.34 10.22
CA CYS A 175 -9.86 -0.64 11.00
C CYS A 175 -10.46 -0.83 12.37
#